data_552464f2ec13402b5d4156a4edbc663f
#
_entry.id   552464f2ec13402b5d4156a4edbc663f
#
_cell.length_a   1.000
_cell.length_b   1.000
_cell.length_c   1.000
_cell.angle_alpha   90.00
_cell.angle_beta   90.00
_cell.angle_gamma   90.00
#
_symmetry.space_group_name_H-M   'P 1'
#
loop_
_entity.id
_entity.type
_entity.pdbx_description
1 polymer ?
#
loop_
_entity_poly.entity_id
_entity_poly.type
_entity_poly.pdbx_seq_one_letter_code
_entity_poly.pdbx_strand_id
1 'polypeptide(L)'
;MVTTRETHTIMILDDDEDILKLYSDYLSFKGHRVLKAYVNADTILDDIDIECPDVYIVDYRLLGNMNGIEVAVEILNKFPSACIIFITAFEFLEQEISKHEIFFDKNIDVLIKPVRLNQIQNSLTNLLSRTQNPNFVTP
;
A
#
# COMPACT_ATOMS: atom_id res chain seq x y z
N MET A 1 10.81 -24.25 -15.34
CA MET A 1 9.98 -23.75 -14.24
C MET A 1 10.19 -22.26 -14.08
N VAL A 2 9.13 -21.52 -14.18
CA VAL A 2 9.21 -20.08 -14.02
C VAL A 2 9.17 -19.76 -12.53
N THR A 3 10.25 -19.23 -12.01
CA THR A 3 10.25 -18.70 -10.66
C THR A 3 9.57 -17.33 -10.68
N THR A 4 8.40 -17.25 -10.09
CA THR A 4 7.74 -15.99 -9.86
C THR A 4 8.63 -15.16 -8.93
N ARG A 5 8.95 -13.96 -9.36
CA ARG A 5 9.73 -13.07 -8.54
C ARG A 5 8.90 -12.65 -7.33
N GLU A 6 9.32 -13.08 -6.15
CA GLU A 6 8.62 -12.81 -4.89
C GLU A 6 9.10 -11.54 -4.21
N THR A 7 10.05 -10.80 -4.82
CA THR A 7 10.58 -9.56 -4.25
C THR A 7 10.01 -8.35 -4.98
N HIS A 8 9.55 -7.39 -4.21
CA HIS A 8 8.86 -6.21 -4.74
C HIS A 8 9.37 -4.93 -4.11
N THR A 9 9.12 -3.82 -4.79
CA THR A 9 9.43 -2.49 -4.28
C THR A 9 8.22 -1.93 -3.55
N ILE A 10 8.45 -1.29 -2.40
CA ILE A 10 7.39 -0.87 -1.49
C ILE A 10 7.66 0.55 -1.00
N MET A 11 6.62 1.37 -0.96
CA MET A 11 6.62 2.63 -0.23
C MET A 11 5.65 2.53 0.94
N ILE A 12 6.03 3.04 2.12
CA ILE A 12 5.23 2.94 3.34
C ILE A 12 4.93 4.33 3.87
N LEU A 13 3.68 4.53 4.26
CA LEU A 13 3.21 5.80 4.79
C LEU A 13 2.40 5.56 6.07
N ASP A 14 2.95 6.00 7.20
CA ASP A 14 2.35 5.84 8.52
C ASP A 14 2.89 6.97 9.42
N ASP A 15 2.08 7.52 10.31
CA ASP A 15 2.50 8.61 11.18
C ASP A 15 3.38 8.16 12.36
N ASP A 16 3.48 6.86 12.59
CA ASP A 16 4.28 6.27 13.68
C ASP A 16 5.63 5.79 13.14
N GLU A 17 6.70 6.46 13.55
CA GLU A 17 8.05 6.11 13.09
C GLU A 17 8.49 4.72 13.53
N ASP A 18 8.04 4.24 14.69
CA ASP A 18 8.37 2.90 15.16
C ASP A 18 7.72 1.84 14.29
N ILE A 19 6.50 2.09 13.85
CA ILE A 19 5.79 1.20 12.91
C ILE A 19 6.48 1.20 11.55
N LEU A 20 6.85 2.37 11.04
CA LEU A 20 7.59 2.46 9.78
C LEU A 20 8.86 1.62 9.82
N LYS A 21 9.61 1.73 10.92
CA LYS A 21 10.83 0.95 11.09
C LYS A 21 10.53 -0.55 11.16
N LEU A 22 9.53 -0.94 11.94
CA LEU A 22 9.16 -2.34 12.10
C LEU A 22 8.77 -2.96 10.76
N TYR A 23 7.90 -2.30 10.01
CA TYR A 23 7.45 -2.81 8.71
C TYR A 23 8.60 -2.84 7.70
N SER A 24 9.42 -1.78 7.67
CA SER A 24 10.56 -1.70 6.77
C SER A 24 11.57 -2.83 7.04
N ASP A 25 11.88 -3.07 8.31
CA ASP A 25 12.81 -4.13 8.71
C ASP A 25 12.27 -5.51 8.33
N TYR A 26 10.98 -5.76 8.61
CA TYR A 26 10.36 -7.03 8.30
C TYR A 26 10.32 -7.29 6.79
N LEU A 27 9.87 -6.30 6.02
CA LEU A 27 9.74 -6.45 4.57
C LEU A 27 11.11 -6.59 3.90
N SER A 28 12.11 -5.87 4.39
CA SER A 28 13.48 -6.01 3.92
C SER A 28 14.02 -7.40 4.23
N PHE A 29 13.72 -7.94 5.40
CA PHE A 29 14.11 -9.30 5.78
C PHE A 29 13.46 -10.33 4.82
N LYS A 30 12.25 -10.06 4.35
CA LYS A 30 11.57 -10.94 3.39
C LYS A 30 12.10 -10.78 1.96
N GLY A 31 13.08 -9.91 1.76
CA GLY A 31 13.71 -9.71 0.46
C GLY A 31 13.10 -8.59 -0.39
N HIS A 32 12.12 -7.89 0.13
CA HIS A 32 11.54 -6.74 -0.57
C HIS A 32 12.44 -5.52 -0.44
N ARG A 33 12.30 -4.58 -1.37
CA ARG A 33 13.03 -3.33 -1.33
C ARG A 33 12.08 -2.21 -0.90
N VAL A 34 12.27 -1.72 0.31
CA VAL A 34 11.53 -0.56 0.79
C VAL A 34 12.23 0.69 0.26
N LEU A 35 11.60 1.35 -0.72
CA LEU A 35 12.18 2.51 -1.38
C LEU A 35 12.25 3.70 -0.43
N LYS A 36 11.14 3.98 0.23
CA LYS A 36 11.03 5.05 1.22
C LYS A 36 9.91 4.77 2.21
N ALA A 37 10.05 5.34 3.39
CA ALA A 37 9.05 5.31 4.45
C ALA A 37 8.78 6.75 4.90
N TYR A 38 7.52 7.11 5.00
CA TYR A 38 7.10 8.50 5.22
C TYR A 38 6.15 8.61 6.41
N VAL A 39 6.32 9.66 7.20
CA VAL A 39 5.35 10.04 8.25
C VAL A 39 4.35 11.09 7.74
N ASN A 40 4.66 11.75 6.64
CA ASN A 40 3.93 12.90 6.14
C ASN A 40 3.47 12.65 4.69
N ALA A 41 2.18 12.87 4.45
CA ALA A 41 1.58 12.67 3.14
C ALA A 41 2.16 13.61 2.07
N ASP A 42 2.46 14.85 2.44
CA ASP A 42 2.94 15.83 1.47
C ASP A 42 4.29 15.43 0.88
N THR A 43 5.13 14.76 1.68
CA THR A 43 6.44 14.31 1.23
C THR A 43 6.34 13.20 0.19
N ILE A 44 5.42 12.26 0.37
CA ILE A 44 5.27 11.17 -0.59
C ILE A 44 4.77 11.70 -1.95
N LEU A 45 3.91 12.71 -1.93
CA LEU A 45 3.37 13.28 -3.16
C LEU A 45 4.45 13.99 -3.98
N ASP A 46 5.47 14.55 -3.33
CA ASP A 46 6.62 15.13 -4.01
C ASP A 46 7.46 14.08 -4.75
N ASP A 47 7.50 12.86 -4.22
CA ASP A 47 8.35 11.79 -4.74
C ASP A 47 7.60 10.85 -5.70
N ILE A 48 6.29 10.96 -5.79
CA ILE A 48 5.45 10.00 -6.53
C ILE A 48 5.80 9.93 -8.03
N ASP A 49 6.31 11.02 -8.58
CA ASP A 49 6.72 11.08 -9.99
C ASP A 49 8.10 10.49 -10.25
N ILE A 50 8.90 10.33 -9.20
CA ILE A 50 10.30 9.94 -9.33
C ILE A 50 10.44 8.42 -9.33
N GLU A 51 9.73 7.76 -8.42
CA GLU A 51 9.75 6.30 -8.31
C GLU A 51 8.34 5.77 -8.16
N CYS A 52 8.03 4.71 -8.89
CA CYS A 52 6.76 4.00 -8.78
C CYS A 52 7.01 2.63 -8.15
N PRO A 53 6.63 2.41 -6.91
CA PRO A 53 6.78 1.12 -6.28
C PRO A 53 5.74 0.12 -6.79
N ASP A 54 5.98 -1.16 -6.53
CA ASP A 54 4.99 -2.20 -6.82
C ASP A 54 3.78 -2.08 -5.90
N VAL A 55 3.99 -1.66 -4.65
CA VAL A 55 2.95 -1.55 -3.63
C VAL A 55 3.16 -0.33 -2.76
N TYR A 56 2.05 0.34 -2.45
CA TYR A 56 2.00 1.36 -1.40
C TYR A 56 1.31 0.78 -0.17
N ILE A 57 1.92 0.95 1.00
CA ILE A 57 1.29 0.62 2.29
C ILE A 57 0.96 1.95 2.96
N VAL A 58 -0.32 2.18 3.25
CA VAL A 58 -0.81 3.50 3.66
C VAL A 58 -1.68 3.38 4.90
N ASP A 59 -1.38 4.16 5.94
CA ASP A 59 -2.28 4.33 7.08
C ASP A 59 -3.28 5.45 6.76
N TYR A 60 -4.44 5.41 7.40
CA TYR A 60 -5.44 6.45 7.26
C TYR A 60 -5.01 7.75 7.95
N ARG A 61 -4.46 7.63 9.16
CA ARG A 61 -3.97 8.80 9.92
C ARG A 61 -2.54 9.12 9.53
N LEU A 62 -2.35 10.34 9.05
CA LEU A 62 -1.05 10.82 8.60
C LEU A 62 -0.80 12.22 9.12
N LEU A 63 0.47 12.56 9.29
CA LEU A 63 0.87 13.96 9.50
C LEU A 63 0.70 14.72 8.19
N GLY A 64 0.43 16.02 8.32
CA GLY A 64 0.19 16.88 7.16
C GLY A 64 -1.29 17.13 6.93
N ASN A 65 -1.64 17.59 5.74
CA ASN A 65 -2.99 18.06 5.42
C ASN A 65 -3.91 17.00 4.82
N MET A 66 -3.41 15.80 4.56
CA MET A 66 -4.15 14.75 3.89
C MET A 66 -4.20 13.48 4.74
N ASN A 67 -5.33 12.78 4.69
CA ASN A 67 -5.43 11.44 5.25
C ASN A 67 -5.05 10.38 4.20
N GLY A 68 -5.01 9.10 4.62
CA GLY A 68 -4.59 8.02 3.73
C GLY A 68 -5.50 7.82 2.52
N ILE A 69 -6.80 8.09 2.65
CA ILE A 69 -7.72 7.99 1.51
C ILE A 69 -7.39 9.07 0.48
N GLU A 70 -7.18 10.30 0.94
CA GLU A 70 -6.84 11.39 0.04
C GLU A 70 -5.53 11.15 -0.70
N VAL A 71 -4.52 10.61 0.01
CA VAL A 71 -3.25 10.22 -0.62
C VAL A 71 -3.48 9.13 -1.66
N ALA A 72 -4.27 8.12 -1.32
CA ALA A 72 -4.55 7.01 -2.24
C ALA A 72 -5.27 7.49 -3.50
N VAL A 73 -6.19 8.45 -3.36
CA VAL A 73 -6.86 9.06 -4.51
C VAL A 73 -5.83 9.72 -5.45
N GLU A 74 -4.89 10.47 -4.89
CA GLU A 74 -3.84 11.10 -5.68
C GLU A 74 -2.95 10.07 -6.38
N ILE A 75 -2.60 8.99 -5.67
CA ILE A 75 -1.82 7.89 -6.25
C ILE A 75 -2.56 7.26 -7.43
N LEU A 76 -3.84 6.95 -7.24
CA LEU A 76 -4.63 6.26 -8.27
C LEU A 76 -4.96 7.16 -9.46
N ASN A 77 -5.08 8.46 -9.25
CA ASN A 77 -5.23 9.40 -10.35
C ASN A 77 -4.00 9.41 -11.26
N LYS A 78 -2.84 9.21 -10.67
CA LYS A 78 -1.58 9.21 -11.40
C LYS A 78 -1.22 7.82 -11.93
N PHE A 79 -1.44 6.80 -11.13
CA PHE A 79 -1.13 5.41 -11.46
C PHE A 79 -2.36 4.54 -11.21
N PRO A 80 -3.27 4.46 -12.18
CA PRO A 80 -4.54 3.71 -11.99
C PRO A 80 -4.34 2.23 -11.66
N SER A 81 -3.19 1.66 -12.00
CA SER A 81 -2.88 0.25 -11.74
C SER A 81 -2.13 0.03 -10.42
N ALA A 82 -1.95 1.07 -9.61
CA ALA A 82 -1.21 0.96 -8.36
C ALA A 82 -1.88 -0.04 -7.41
N CYS A 83 -1.04 -0.80 -6.69
CA CYS A 83 -1.50 -1.68 -5.61
C CYS A 83 -1.37 -0.93 -4.29
N ILE A 84 -2.43 -0.91 -3.50
CA ILE A 84 -2.46 -0.20 -2.22
C ILE A 84 -2.95 -1.13 -1.12
N ILE A 85 -2.17 -1.23 -0.05
CA ILE A 85 -2.57 -1.92 1.17
C ILE A 85 -2.76 -0.85 2.24
N PHE A 86 -4.00 -0.68 2.69
CA PHE A 86 -4.27 0.17 3.85
C PHE A 86 -4.04 -0.63 5.11
N ILE A 87 -3.26 -0.11 6.04
CA ILE A 87 -3.06 -0.72 7.37
C ILE A 87 -3.34 0.36 8.41
N THR A 88 -4.45 0.22 9.12
CA THR A 88 -4.94 1.30 9.96
C THR A 88 -5.71 0.79 11.18
N ALA A 89 -5.76 1.61 12.24
CA ALA A 89 -6.63 1.36 13.39
C ALA A 89 -8.08 1.79 13.13
N PHE A 90 -8.35 2.49 12.03
CA PHE A 90 -9.68 2.98 11.70
C PHE A 90 -10.54 1.85 11.13
N GLU A 91 -11.38 1.26 11.96
CA GLU A 91 -12.17 0.07 11.62
C GLU A 91 -13.23 0.31 10.55
N PHE A 92 -13.61 1.56 10.29
CA PHE A 92 -14.61 1.90 9.28
C PHE A 92 -14.01 2.31 7.94
N LEU A 93 -12.72 2.06 7.73
CA LEU A 93 -12.04 2.50 6.52
C LEU A 93 -12.66 1.92 5.24
N GLU A 94 -13.06 0.65 5.25
CA GLU A 94 -13.70 0.04 4.07
C GLU A 94 -14.98 0.77 3.68
N GLN A 95 -15.76 1.21 4.66
CA GLN A 95 -16.97 1.98 4.41
C GLN A 95 -16.65 3.34 3.81
N GLU A 96 -15.60 4.00 4.29
CA GLU A 96 -15.15 5.27 3.72
C GLU A 96 -14.64 5.11 2.29
N ILE A 97 -13.88 4.05 2.02
CA ILE A 97 -13.38 3.75 0.67
C ILE A 97 -14.55 3.54 -0.30
N SER A 98 -15.61 2.85 0.14
CA SER A 98 -16.76 2.56 -0.72
C SER A 98 -17.52 3.81 -1.20
N LYS A 99 -17.31 4.94 -0.55
CA LYS A 99 -17.91 6.22 -0.95
C LYS A 99 -17.21 6.89 -2.15
N HIS A 100 -16.05 6.38 -2.55
CA HIS A 100 -15.23 6.97 -3.60
C HIS A 100 -15.18 6.04 -4.82
N GLU A 101 -15.75 6.47 -5.93
CA GLU A 101 -15.79 5.65 -7.15
C GLU A 101 -14.40 5.29 -7.69
N ILE A 102 -13.40 6.12 -7.42
CA ILE A 102 -12.05 5.87 -7.90
C ILE A 102 -11.49 4.53 -7.41
N PHE A 103 -11.97 4.01 -6.28
CA PHE A 103 -11.50 2.74 -5.75
C PHE A 103 -12.19 1.52 -6.37
N PHE A 104 -13.19 1.72 -7.22
CA PHE A 104 -13.85 0.60 -7.91
C PHE A 104 -12.86 -0.13 -8.83
N ASP A 105 -12.84 -1.45 -8.73
CA ASP A 105 -11.98 -2.33 -9.54
C ASP A 105 -10.47 -2.06 -9.37
N LYS A 106 -10.08 -1.47 -8.26
CA LYS A 106 -8.66 -1.21 -7.97
C LYS A 106 -8.05 -2.33 -7.14
N ASN A 107 -6.72 -2.43 -7.19
CA ASN A 107 -5.95 -3.43 -6.46
C ASN A 107 -5.70 -2.92 -5.03
N ILE A 108 -6.68 -3.11 -4.17
CA ILE A 108 -6.68 -2.58 -2.80
C ILE A 108 -6.97 -3.68 -1.81
N ASP A 109 -6.27 -3.67 -0.68
CA ASP A 109 -6.60 -4.48 0.48
C ASP A 109 -6.60 -3.58 1.71
N VAL A 110 -7.36 -3.96 2.73
CA VAL A 110 -7.47 -3.22 3.99
C VAL A 110 -7.20 -4.17 5.14
N LEU A 111 -6.19 -3.84 5.94
CA LEU A 111 -5.84 -4.58 7.15
C LEU A 111 -6.06 -3.66 8.36
N ILE A 112 -6.79 -4.16 9.34
CA ILE A 112 -7.11 -3.39 10.55
C ILE A 112 -6.11 -3.74 11.66
N LYS A 113 -5.48 -2.71 12.24
CA LYS A 113 -4.56 -2.90 13.36
C LYS A 113 -5.32 -3.42 14.59
N PRO A 114 -4.72 -4.30 15.40
CA PRO A 114 -3.34 -4.79 15.29
C PRO A 114 -3.21 -5.87 14.20
N VAL A 115 -2.16 -5.78 13.39
CA VAL A 115 -1.87 -6.75 12.34
C VAL A 115 -0.62 -7.55 12.69
N ARG A 116 -0.59 -8.81 12.26
CA ARG A 116 0.62 -9.61 12.31
C ARG A 116 1.46 -9.31 11.07
N LEU A 117 2.77 -9.35 11.21
CA LEU A 117 3.65 -9.04 10.09
C LEU A 117 3.43 -9.98 8.90
N ASN A 118 3.15 -11.27 9.17
CA ASN A 118 2.86 -12.22 8.08
C ASN A 118 1.57 -11.90 7.33
N GLN A 119 0.61 -11.19 7.95
CA GLN A 119 -0.60 -10.75 7.24
C GLN A 119 -0.27 -9.72 6.17
N ILE A 120 0.72 -8.86 6.45
CA ILE A 120 1.20 -7.88 5.47
C ILE A 120 1.81 -8.60 4.28
N GLN A 121 2.68 -9.58 4.54
CA GLN A 121 3.30 -10.37 3.48
C GLN A 121 2.25 -11.11 2.64
N ASN A 122 1.25 -11.71 3.29
CA ASN A 122 0.19 -12.43 2.59
C ASN A 122 -0.66 -11.50 1.72
N SER A 123 -1.02 -10.32 2.23
CA SER A 123 -1.78 -9.33 1.47
C SER A 123 -1.00 -8.88 0.23
N LEU A 124 0.29 -8.59 0.41
CA LEU A 124 1.17 -8.18 -0.67
C LEU A 124 1.24 -9.25 -1.76
N THR A 125 1.48 -10.51 -1.36
CA THR A 125 1.54 -11.62 -2.30
C THR A 125 0.23 -11.77 -3.07
N ASN A 126 -0.91 -11.70 -2.37
CA ASN A 126 -2.21 -11.85 -3.00
C ASN A 126 -2.52 -10.74 -4.00
N LEU A 127 -2.24 -9.49 -3.64
CA LEU A 127 -2.49 -8.37 -4.54
C LEU A 127 -1.62 -8.43 -5.78
N LEU A 128 -0.34 -8.73 -5.62
CA LEU A 128 0.59 -8.72 -6.73
C LEU A 128 0.41 -9.94 -7.64
N SER A 129 -0.05 -11.08 -7.13
CA SER A 129 -0.37 -12.22 -7.97
C SER A 129 -1.57 -11.93 -8.88
N ARG A 130 -2.52 -11.10 -8.44
CA ARG A 130 -3.64 -10.68 -9.28
C ARG A 130 -3.18 -9.84 -10.46
N THR A 131 -2.26 -8.90 -10.23
CA THR A 131 -1.77 -8.01 -11.28
C THR A 131 -0.87 -8.72 -12.28
N GLN A 132 -0.22 -9.80 -11.87
CA GLN A 132 0.71 -10.56 -12.71
C GLN A 132 0.02 -11.69 -13.51
N ASN A 133 -1.23 -11.97 -13.24
CA ASN A 133 -1.96 -13.01 -13.93
C ASN A 133 -2.73 -12.41 -15.11
N PRO A 134 -2.28 -12.63 -16.37
CA PRO A 134 -2.96 -12.05 -17.53
C PRO A 134 -4.34 -12.63 -17.76
N ASN A 135 -4.66 -13.78 -17.16
CA ASN A 135 -5.98 -14.42 -17.26
C ASN A 135 -6.89 -14.06 -16.09
N PHE A 136 -6.43 -13.22 -15.19
CA PHE A 136 -7.24 -12.80 -14.06
C PHE A 136 -8.32 -11.84 -14.54
N VAL A 137 -9.57 -12.27 -14.40
CA VAL A 137 -10.72 -11.43 -14.71
C VAL A 137 -11.37 -11.03 -13.39
N THR A 138 -11.40 -9.73 -13.13
CA THR A 138 -12.16 -9.20 -11.99
C THR A 138 -13.64 -9.35 -12.27
N PRO A 139 -14.39 -10.01 -11.39
CA PRO A 139 -15.84 -10.16 -11.58
C PRO A 139 -16.55 -8.82 -11.52
#